data_0d9173b3492a7afab40e8fed73382182
#
_entry.id   0d9173b3492a7afab40e8fed73382182
#
_cell.length_a   1.000
_cell.length_b   1.000
_cell.length_c   1.000
_cell.angle_alpha   90.00
_cell.angle_beta   90.00
_cell.angle_gamma   90.00
#
_symmetry.space_group_name_H-M   'P 1'
#
loop_
_entity.id
_entity.type
_entity.pdbx_description
1 polymer ?
#
loop_
_entity_poly.entity_id
_entity_poly.type
_entity_poly.pdbx_seq_one_letter_code
_entity_poly.pdbx_strand_id
1 'polypeptide(L)'
;MRLAEPSTRKAIRKLIATDKQFDYFSEACTFPDHPRTRADEHFVNLARNASGLSSDPCPSTAECVVTAIQKDFDVLSSATSSQKQKLLSLKYLGHWVGDVHQPLHVSFKEDRGGNQINVTGECTSNLHSAWDTCLILAVVPEDVEDAATDLMASITPAKIEKWTHSDPKDWANETFAIAVRPQTKYCVEQGGSCNLQPGSVKVDAAYIAANGPIAREQLQKAGVRLAHLLDAAFGK
;
A
#
# COMPACT_ATOMS: atom_id res chain seq x y z
N MET A 1 5.25 -10.78 -7.84
CA MET A 1 5.96 -11.30 -9.05
C MET A 1 5.24 -12.47 -9.75
N ARG A 2 4.59 -13.40 -9.04
CA ARG A 2 3.95 -14.58 -9.64
C ARG A 2 2.80 -14.23 -10.61
N LEU A 3 2.14 -13.09 -10.42
CA LEU A 3 1.03 -12.58 -11.26
C LEU A 3 1.51 -11.88 -12.54
N ALA A 4 2.76 -11.42 -12.59
CA ALA A 4 3.31 -10.72 -13.75
C ALA A 4 3.67 -11.70 -14.88
N GLU A 5 3.67 -11.21 -16.13
CA GLU A 5 4.02 -11.94 -17.32
C GLU A 5 5.46 -12.52 -17.27
N PRO A 6 5.76 -13.65 -17.94
CA PRO A 6 7.08 -14.25 -17.91
C PRO A 6 8.20 -13.31 -18.40
N SER A 7 7.93 -12.49 -19.42
CA SER A 7 8.85 -11.46 -19.94
C SER A 7 9.16 -10.39 -18.88
N THR A 8 8.15 -9.90 -18.21
CA THR A 8 8.25 -8.93 -17.11
C THR A 8 9.07 -9.48 -15.95
N ARG A 9 8.77 -10.72 -15.51
CA ARG A 9 9.56 -11.38 -14.46
C ARG A 9 11.04 -11.52 -14.83
N LYS A 10 11.34 -11.81 -16.11
CA LYS A 10 12.72 -11.89 -16.61
C LYS A 10 13.40 -10.51 -16.58
N ALA A 11 12.70 -9.47 -17.02
CA ALA A 11 13.22 -8.10 -17.01
C ALA A 11 13.53 -7.62 -15.59
N ILE A 12 12.62 -7.85 -14.65
CA ILE A 12 12.80 -7.48 -13.24
C ILE A 12 13.97 -8.23 -12.61
N ARG A 13 14.07 -9.55 -12.81
CA ARG A 13 15.25 -10.32 -12.33
C ARG A 13 16.56 -9.79 -12.88
N LYS A 14 16.60 -9.45 -14.19
CA LYS A 14 17.80 -8.86 -14.80
C LYS A 14 18.15 -7.51 -14.18
N LEU A 15 17.16 -6.71 -13.82
CA LEU A 15 17.36 -5.40 -13.22
C LEU A 15 17.82 -5.52 -11.76
N ILE A 16 17.17 -6.36 -10.94
CA ILE A 16 17.57 -6.64 -9.55
C ILE A 16 18.96 -7.26 -9.47
N ALA A 17 19.35 -8.12 -10.40
CA ALA A 17 20.72 -8.68 -10.44
C ALA A 17 21.84 -7.62 -10.55
N THR A 18 21.51 -6.36 -10.83
CA THR A 18 22.46 -5.24 -10.80
C THR A 18 22.44 -4.47 -9.48
N ASP A 19 21.53 -4.77 -8.58
CA ASP A 19 21.51 -4.20 -7.23
C ASP A 19 22.67 -4.80 -6.39
N LYS A 20 23.32 -3.97 -5.60
CA LYS A 20 24.38 -4.39 -4.67
C LYS A 20 23.87 -4.64 -3.26
N GLN A 21 22.61 -4.34 -3.01
CA GLN A 21 22.01 -4.35 -1.68
C GLN A 21 20.95 -5.45 -1.52
N PHE A 22 20.24 -5.79 -2.61
CA PHE A 22 19.11 -6.72 -2.57
C PHE A 22 19.24 -7.80 -3.65
N ASP A 23 18.98 -9.05 -3.27
CA ASP A 23 18.97 -10.18 -4.18
C ASP A 23 17.59 -10.44 -4.80
N TYR A 24 16.53 -10.02 -4.08
CA TYR A 24 15.14 -10.23 -4.48
C TYR A 24 14.34 -8.94 -4.53
N PHE A 25 13.41 -8.86 -5.49
CA PHE A 25 12.54 -7.69 -5.63
C PHE A 25 11.63 -7.48 -4.42
N SER A 26 11.16 -8.56 -3.78
CA SER A 26 10.35 -8.46 -2.55
C SER A 26 11.09 -7.74 -1.42
N GLU A 27 12.37 -8.05 -1.23
CA GLU A 27 13.23 -7.38 -0.26
C GLU A 27 13.51 -5.93 -0.67
N ALA A 28 13.77 -5.71 -1.97
CA ALA A 28 14.07 -4.39 -2.49
C ALA A 28 12.92 -3.39 -2.34
N CYS A 29 11.67 -3.85 -2.19
CA CYS A 29 10.52 -3.00 -1.88
C CYS A 29 10.58 -2.37 -0.48
N THR A 30 11.45 -2.83 0.42
CA THR A 30 11.67 -2.20 1.74
C THR A 30 12.64 -1.02 1.68
N PHE A 31 13.33 -0.82 0.57
CA PHE A 31 14.36 0.21 0.38
C PHE A 31 13.91 1.63 0.76
N PRO A 32 12.68 2.10 0.45
CA PRO A 32 12.27 3.47 0.75
C PRO A 32 12.19 3.80 2.24
N ASP A 33 12.04 2.79 3.10
CA ASP A 33 11.96 2.95 4.56
C ASP A 33 13.31 2.84 5.28
N HIS A 34 14.37 2.33 4.62
CA HIS A 34 15.63 2.01 5.28
C HIS A 34 16.88 2.57 4.56
N PRO A 35 17.29 3.83 4.83
CA PRO A 35 16.62 4.87 5.62
C PRO A 35 15.40 5.44 4.91
N ARG A 36 14.43 5.98 5.66
CA ARG A 36 13.24 6.56 5.06
C ARG A 36 13.60 7.72 4.14
N THR A 37 13.23 7.59 2.88
CA THR A 37 13.48 8.56 1.82
C THR A 37 12.17 8.99 1.19
N ARG A 38 12.12 10.17 0.57
CA ARG A 38 10.91 10.70 -0.10
C ARG A 38 9.70 10.68 0.84
N ALA A 39 9.87 11.20 2.06
CA ALA A 39 8.99 10.98 3.21
C ALA A 39 7.51 11.29 2.97
N ASP A 40 7.19 12.32 2.18
CA ASP A 40 5.81 12.71 1.87
C ASP A 40 5.15 11.79 0.83
N GLU A 41 5.95 11.02 0.09
CA GLU A 41 5.46 10.12 -0.95
C GLU A 41 4.99 8.75 -0.43
N HIS A 42 5.04 8.51 0.88
CA HIS A 42 4.54 7.27 1.50
C HIS A 42 3.04 7.29 1.80
N PHE A 43 2.37 8.45 1.71
CA PHE A 43 0.98 8.59 2.17
C PHE A 43 0.22 9.69 1.42
N VAL A 44 -1.08 9.75 1.67
CA VAL A 44 -1.93 10.91 1.41
C VAL A 44 -2.55 11.38 2.71
N ASN A 45 -2.29 12.63 3.08
CA ASN A 45 -2.93 13.26 4.22
C ASN A 45 -4.12 14.12 3.76
N LEU A 46 -5.29 13.82 4.31
CA LEU A 46 -6.54 14.54 4.05
C LEU A 46 -6.91 15.43 5.23
N ALA A 47 -7.65 16.50 4.98
CA ALA A 47 -8.30 17.26 6.03
C ALA A 47 -9.44 16.44 6.67
N ARG A 48 -9.72 16.64 7.95
CA ARG A 48 -10.71 15.86 8.71
C ARG A 48 -12.13 15.92 8.13
N ASN A 49 -12.47 16.98 7.42
CA ASN A 49 -13.76 17.14 6.76
C ASN A 49 -13.79 16.61 5.32
N ALA A 50 -12.72 15.99 4.83
CA ALA A 50 -12.68 15.42 3.50
C ALA A 50 -13.49 14.10 3.45
N SER A 51 -14.20 13.90 2.35
CA SER A 51 -14.91 12.65 2.03
C SER A 51 -14.15 11.76 1.05
N GLY A 52 -12.93 12.13 0.69
CA GLY A 52 -12.05 11.46 -0.27
C GLY A 52 -11.09 12.44 -0.94
N LEU A 53 -10.30 11.95 -1.90
CA LEU A 53 -9.42 12.78 -2.71
C LEU A 53 -10.25 13.57 -3.74
N SER A 54 -9.99 14.86 -3.82
CA SER A 54 -10.57 15.77 -4.81
C SER A 54 -9.83 15.66 -6.17
N SER A 55 -9.90 16.69 -7.01
CA SER A 55 -9.10 16.79 -8.24
C SER A 55 -7.60 16.79 -7.95
N ASP A 56 -7.17 17.40 -6.83
CA ASP A 56 -5.80 17.35 -6.35
C ASP A 56 -5.56 16.02 -5.60
N PRO A 57 -4.65 15.16 -6.08
CA PRO A 57 -4.34 13.89 -5.42
C PRO A 57 -3.49 14.06 -4.16
N CYS A 58 -2.81 15.20 -3.97
CA CYS A 58 -1.89 15.47 -2.87
C CYS A 58 -2.28 16.76 -2.09
N PRO A 59 -3.46 16.80 -1.44
CA PRO A 59 -4.02 18.06 -0.92
C PRO A 59 -3.25 18.69 0.24
N SER A 60 -2.29 18.00 0.82
CA SER A 60 -1.53 18.48 1.99
C SER A 60 -0.03 18.64 1.75
N THR A 61 0.49 18.17 0.62
CA THR A 61 1.92 18.17 0.26
C THR A 61 2.07 18.36 -1.24
N ALA A 62 3.26 18.77 -1.72
CA ALA A 62 3.51 18.91 -3.16
C ALA A 62 3.54 17.55 -3.89
N GLU A 63 3.91 16.48 -3.19
CA GLU A 63 4.01 15.10 -3.67
C GLU A 63 3.33 14.18 -2.65
N CYS A 64 2.82 13.04 -3.08
CA CYS A 64 2.24 12.01 -2.23
C CYS A 64 2.33 10.64 -2.91
N VAL A 65 1.89 9.58 -2.26
CA VAL A 65 1.97 8.21 -2.80
C VAL A 65 1.31 8.07 -4.18
N VAL A 66 0.25 8.80 -4.46
CA VAL A 66 -0.45 8.75 -5.76
C VAL A 66 0.44 9.29 -6.89
N THR A 67 1.04 10.47 -6.69
CA THR A 67 1.96 11.06 -7.69
C THR A 67 3.28 10.29 -7.78
N ALA A 68 3.73 9.72 -6.68
CA ALA A 68 4.95 8.91 -6.64
C ALA A 68 4.82 7.62 -7.48
N ILE A 69 3.68 6.93 -7.41
CA ILE A 69 3.40 5.77 -8.27
C ILE A 69 3.51 6.15 -9.75
N GLN A 70 2.88 7.24 -10.18
CA GLN A 70 2.93 7.67 -11.58
C GLN A 70 4.36 8.04 -12.01
N LYS A 71 5.07 8.82 -11.20
CA LYS A 71 6.45 9.25 -11.44
C LYS A 71 7.40 8.06 -11.64
N ASP A 72 7.35 7.08 -10.76
CA ASP A 72 8.23 5.92 -10.84
C ASP A 72 7.82 4.94 -11.96
N PHE A 73 6.52 4.83 -12.26
CA PHE A 73 6.02 4.12 -13.43
C PHE A 73 6.51 4.74 -14.74
N ASP A 74 6.49 6.07 -14.86
CA ASP A 74 6.96 6.78 -16.05
C ASP A 74 8.47 6.55 -16.30
N VAL A 75 9.27 6.56 -15.23
CA VAL A 75 10.71 6.24 -15.31
C VAL A 75 10.94 4.80 -15.78
N LEU A 76 10.18 3.84 -15.26
CA LEU A 76 10.28 2.43 -15.67
C LEU A 76 9.89 2.23 -17.14
N SER A 77 8.86 2.91 -17.60
CA SER A 77 8.31 2.81 -18.96
C SER A 77 9.15 3.54 -20.01
N SER A 78 9.98 4.52 -19.58
CA SER A 78 10.76 5.37 -20.48
C SER A 78 11.90 4.58 -21.15
N ALA A 79 12.00 4.69 -22.48
CA ALA A 79 13.12 4.14 -23.25
C ALA A 79 14.44 4.87 -22.98
N THR A 80 14.40 6.12 -22.50
CA THR A 80 15.59 6.97 -22.26
C THR A 80 16.13 6.85 -20.82
N SER A 81 15.38 6.24 -19.91
CA SER A 81 15.83 6.03 -18.53
C SER A 81 16.99 5.03 -18.47
N SER A 82 18.05 5.40 -17.76
CA SER A 82 19.18 4.53 -17.48
C SER A 82 18.76 3.34 -16.61
N GLN A 83 19.55 2.25 -16.68
CA GLN A 83 19.32 1.07 -15.85
C GLN A 83 19.31 1.39 -14.36
N LYS A 84 20.18 2.33 -13.91
CA LYS A 84 20.20 2.79 -12.50
C LYS A 84 18.91 3.49 -12.09
N GLN A 85 18.37 4.36 -12.96
CA GLN A 85 17.08 5.02 -12.70
C GLN A 85 15.94 4.00 -12.64
N LYS A 86 15.89 3.06 -13.60
CA LYS A 86 14.88 2.00 -13.61
C LYS A 86 14.96 1.10 -12.38
N LEU A 87 16.17 0.72 -11.94
CA LEU A 87 16.34 -0.07 -10.72
C LEU A 87 15.80 0.68 -9.48
N LEU A 88 16.12 1.96 -9.37
CA LEU A 88 15.66 2.78 -8.25
C LEU A 88 14.14 2.92 -8.28
N SER A 89 13.55 3.25 -9.42
CA SER A 89 12.10 3.40 -9.57
C SER A 89 11.35 2.07 -9.41
N LEU A 90 11.95 0.94 -9.75
CA LEU A 90 11.37 -0.37 -9.48
C LEU A 90 11.20 -0.62 -7.98
N LYS A 91 12.22 -0.29 -7.17
CA LYS A 91 12.17 -0.42 -5.71
C LYS A 91 11.10 0.49 -5.10
N TYR A 92 11.08 1.74 -5.54
CA TYR A 92 10.09 2.73 -5.13
C TYR A 92 8.66 2.32 -5.52
N LEU A 93 8.43 1.96 -6.77
CA LEU A 93 7.08 1.58 -7.24
C LEU A 93 6.52 0.38 -6.46
N GLY A 94 7.36 -0.63 -6.18
CA GLY A 94 6.95 -1.78 -5.38
C GLY A 94 6.48 -1.38 -3.98
N HIS A 95 7.16 -0.43 -3.35
CA HIS A 95 6.81 0.11 -2.05
C HIS A 95 5.52 0.96 -2.09
N TRP A 96 5.46 1.95 -2.99
CA TRP A 96 4.31 2.87 -3.11
C TRP A 96 3.00 2.14 -3.37
N VAL A 97 3.04 1.08 -4.17
CA VAL A 97 1.83 0.28 -4.41
C VAL A 97 1.42 -0.49 -3.14
N GLY A 98 2.36 -0.89 -2.30
CA GLY A 98 2.05 -1.39 -0.95
C GLY A 98 1.38 -0.33 -0.09
N ASP A 99 2.03 0.82 0.04
CA ASP A 99 1.60 1.94 0.89
C ASP A 99 0.19 2.44 0.55
N VAL A 100 -0.12 2.67 -0.72
CA VAL A 100 -1.45 3.16 -1.13
C VAL A 100 -2.58 2.19 -0.80
N HIS A 101 -2.29 0.92 -0.54
CA HIS A 101 -3.28 -0.08 -0.15
C HIS A 101 -3.37 -0.30 1.36
N GLN A 102 -2.51 0.32 2.17
CA GLN A 102 -2.64 0.31 3.63
C GLN A 102 -3.61 1.44 4.06
N PRO A 103 -4.74 1.12 4.71
CA PRO A 103 -5.79 2.10 4.98
C PRO A 103 -5.33 3.39 5.66
N LEU A 104 -4.39 3.31 6.59
CA LEU A 104 -3.95 4.48 7.34
C LEU A 104 -2.83 5.29 6.63
N HIS A 105 -2.32 4.82 5.50
CA HIS A 105 -1.50 5.64 4.60
C HIS A 105 -2.34 6.61 3.74
N VAL A 106 -3.66 6.39 3.64
CA VAL A 106 -4.58 7.33 3.00
C VAL A 106 -5.62 7.75 4.03
N SER A 107 -5.33 8.79 4.80
CA SER A 107 -6.09 9.10 6.00
C SER A 107 -5.89 10.56 6.44
N PHE A 108 -6.23 10.90 7.68
CA PHE A 108 -6.23 12.29 8.13
C PHE A 108 -4.87 12.77 8.64
N LYS A 109 -4.56 14.05 8.35
CA LYS A 109 -3.31 14.71 8.74
C LYS A 109 -3.19 14.89 10.25
N GLU A 110 -4.30 15.20 10.93
CA GLU A 110 -4.33 15.67 12.32
C GLU A 110 -3.78 14.63 13.32
N ASP A 111 -4.02 13.34 13.06
CA ASP A 111 -3.51 12.24 13.89
C ASP A 111 -2.36 11.48 13.23
N ARG A 112 -1.85 12.05 12.12
CA ARG A 112 -0.75 11.46 11.34
C ARG A 112 -1.07 10.04 10.88
N GLY A 113 -2.28 9.85 10.35
CA GLY A 113 -2.71 8.54 9.88
C GLY A 113 -2.81 7.50 10.98
N GLY A 114 -3.35 7.86 12.14
CA GLY A 114 -3.49 6.95 13.29
C GLY A 114 -2.21 6.68 14.09
N ASN A 115 -1.09 7.35 13.77
CA ASN A 115 0.14 7.26 14.56
C ASN A 115 -0.02 7.82 15.98
N GLN A 116 -1.01 8.69 16.19
CA GLN A 116 -1.33 9.26 17.52
C GLN A 116 -2.44 8.51 18.25
N ILE A 117 -2.96 7.42 17.70
CA ILE A 117 -3.99 6.58 18.31
C ILE A 117 -3.33 5.35 18.92
N ASN A 118 -3.23 5.29 20.23
CA ASN A 118 -2.67 4.14 20.93
C ASN A 118 -3.52 2.89 20.74
N VAL A 119 -2.89 1.73 20.72
CA VAL A 119 -3.57 0.44 20.72
C VAL A 119 -3.27 -0.37 21.96
N THR A 120 -4.20 -1.27 22.32
CA THR A 120 -4.06 -2.24 23.40
C THR A 120 -4.54 -3.61 22.91
N GLY A 121 -4.19 -4.66 23.60
CA GLY A 121 -4.60 -6.02 23.27
C GLY A 121 -3.48 -6.82 22.61
N GLU A 122 -3.77 -7.46 21.47
CA GLU A 122 -2.81 -8.34 20.77
C GLU A 122 -1.73 -7.54 20.01
N CYS A 123 -2.01 -6.31 19.64
CA CYS A 123 -1.04 -5.39 19.07
C CYS A 123 -0.61 -4.34 20.10
N THR A 124 0.57 -3.78 19.91
CA THR A 124 1.14 -2.71 20.74
C THR A 124 1.49 -1.49 19.88
N SER A 125 1.88 -0.36 20.51
CA SER A 125 2.24 0.89 19.86
C SER A 125 1.02 1.72 19.42
N ASN A 126 0.81 1.93 18.14
CA ASN A 126 -0.27 2.78 17.62
C ASN A 126 -1.08 2.07 16.53
N LEU A 127 -2.21 2.66 16.16
CA LEU A 127 -3.13 2.05 15.21
C LEU A 127 -2.51 1.94 13.80
N HIS A 128 -1.68 2.90 13.40
CA HIS A 128 -0.96 2.85 12.12
C HIS A 128 -0.08 1.60 12.04
N SER A 129 0.82 1.43 13.01
CA SER A 129 1.72 0.27 13.03
C SER A 129 0.98 -1.06 13.25
N ALA A 130 -0.18 -1.04 13.87
CA ALA A 130 -1.03 -2.23 13.97
C ALA A 130 -1.51 -2.69 12.58
N TRP A 131 -1.84 -1.75 11.69
CA TRP A 131 -2.22 -2.07 10.30
C TRP A 131 -1.02 -2.39 9.41
N ASP A 132 0.16 -1.78 9.65
CA ASP A 132 1.38 -2.09 8.88
C ASP A 132 1.87 -3.52 9.11
N THR A 133 1.79 -4.00 10.34
CA THR A 133 2.50 -5.22 10.72
C THR A 133 1.64 -6.21 11.49
N CYS A 134 1.13 -5.83 12.66
CA CYS A 134 0.52 -6.78 13.60
C CYS A 134 -0.72 -7.47 13.01
N LEU A 135 -1.62 -6.73 12.37
CA LEU A 135 -2.80 -7.27 11.72
C LEU A 135 -2.43 -8.18 10.54
N ILE A 136 -1.40 -7.81 9.77
CA ILE A 136 -0.92 -8.61 8.64
C ILE A 136 -0.38 -9.96 9.14
N LEU A 137 0.52 -9.95 10.13
CA LEU A 137 1.09 -11.18 10.71
C LEU A 137 0.04 -12.07 11.38
N ALA A 138 -1.08 -11.51 11.84
CA ALA A 138 -2.19 -12.28 12.38
C ALA A 138 -3.04 -13.01 11.31
N VAL A 139 -2.93 -12.62 10.04
CA VAL A 139 -3.86 -13.10 8.98
C VAL A 139 -3.20 -13.68 7.74
N VAL A 140 -1.88 -13.61 7.63
CA VAL A 140 -1.09 -14.28 6.58
C VAL A 140 0.06 -15.05 7.19
N PRO A 141 0.57 -16.13 6.55
CA PRO A 141 1.80 -16.78 6.95
C PRO A 141 2.98 -15.81 7.08
N GLU A 142 3.89 -16.09 8.01
CA GLU A 142 5.09 -15.27 8.21
C GLU A 142 6.10 -15.42 7.06
N ASP A 143 6.22 -16.63 6.49
CA ASP A 143 7.05 -16.86 5.32
C ASP A 143 6.44 -16.18 4.08
N VAL A 144 7.26 -15.41 3.37
CA VAL A 144 6.81 -14.59 2.22
C VAL A 144 6.28 -15.44 1.06
N GLU A 145 6.88 -16.60 0.80
CA GLU A 145 6.45 -17.48 -0.29
C GLU A 145 5.15 -18.22 0.06
N ASP A 146 4.99 -18.60 1.32
CA ASP A 146 3.75 -19.20 1.83
C ASP A 146 2.63 -18.15 1.87
N ALA A 147 2.90 -16.93 2.34
CA ALA A 147 1.95 -15.81 2.29
C ALA A 147 1.49 -15.49 0.87
N ALA A 148 2.43 -15.45 -0.08
CA ALA A 148 2.09 -15.22 -1.48
C ALA A 148 1.22 -16.35 -2.05
N THR A 149 1.50 -17.59 -1.71
CA THR A 149 0.73 -18.77 -2.13
C THR A 149 -0.69 -18.71 -1.57
N ASP A 150 -0.82 -18.44 -0.29
CA ASP A 150 -2.10 -18.32 0.41
C ASP A 150 -2.95 -17.15 -0.13
N LEU A 151 -2.37 -15.99 -0.31
CA LEU A 151 -3.08 -14.83 -0.87
C LEU A 151 -3.54 -15.07 -2.32
N MET A 152 -2.71 -15.72 -3.14
CA MET A 152 -3.05 -16.02 -4.53
C MET A 152 -4.17 -17.05 -4.68
N ALA A 153 -4.34 -17.96 -3.74
CA ALA A 153 -5.32 -19.04 -3.81
C ALA A 153 -6.78 -18.56 -4.03
N SER A 154 -7.09 -17.34 -3.63
CA SER A 154 -8.42 -16.74 -3.77
C SER A 154 -8.50 -15.60 -4.81
N ILE A 155 -7.45 -15.36 -5.59
CA ILE A 155 -7.45 -14.39 -6.69
C ILE A 155 -8.01 -15.08 -7.94
N THR A 156 -9.19 -14.65 -8.38
CA THR A 156 -9.86 -15.16 -9.59
C THR A 156 -9.61 -14.26 -10.79
N PRO A 157 -9.76 -14.74 -12.04
CA PRO A 157 -9.68 -13.89 -13.23
C PRO A 157 -10.60 -12.67 -13.16
N ALA A 158 -11.83 -12.84 -12.66
CA ALA A 158 -12.77 -11.72 -12.49
C ALA A 158 -12.28 -10.67 -11.47
N LYS A 159 -11.57 -11.07 -10.42
CA LYS A 159 -10.92 -10.13 -9.48
C LYS A 159 -9.78 -9.38 -10.17
N ILE A 160 -8.95 -10.08 -10.94
CA ILE A 160 -7.85 -9.45 -11.70
C ILE A 160 -8.42 -8.39 -12.64
N GLU A 161 -9.39 -8.77 -13.48
CA GLU A 161 -10.06 -7.84 -14.39
C GLU A 161 -10.61 -6.61 -13.66
N LYS A 162 -11.40 -6.83 -12.60
CA LYS A 162 -11.98 -5.73 -11.81
C LYS A 162 -10.94 -4.79 -11.22
N TRP A 163 -9.83 -5.32 -10.71
CA TRP A 163 -8.84 -4.52 -9.96
C TRP A 163 -7.83 -3.79 -10.86
N THR A 164 -7.71 -4.17 -12.13
CA THR A 164 -6.81 -3.54 -13.09
C THR A 164 -7.43 -2.39 -13.88
N HIS A 165 -8.75 -2.14 -13.74
CA HIS A 165 -9.48 -1.08 -14.45
C HIS A 165 -9.52 0.27 -13.71
N SER A 166 -8.66 0.50 -12.74
CA SER A 166 -8.61 1.72 -11.93
C SER A 166 -7.20 2.25 -11.80
N ASP A 167 -7.06 3.52 -11.49
CA ASP A 167 -5.80 4.24 -11.38
C ASP A 167 -5.36 4.44 -9.90
N PRO A 168 -4.14 4.93 -9.64
CA PRO A 168 -3.63 5.14 -8.28
C PRO A 168 -4.49 6.07 -7.42
N LYS A 169 -5.18 7.04 -8.01
CA LYS A 169 -6.10 7.91 -7.28
C LYS A 169 -7.38 7.19 -6.87
N ASP A 170 -7.90 6.32 -7.72
CA ASP A 170 -9.02 5.45 -7.39
C ASP A 170 -8.63 4.50 -6.26
N TRP A 171 -7.42 3.94 -6.30
CA TRP A 171 -6.91 3.06 -5.23
C TRP A 171 -6.83 3.79 -3.90
N ALA A 172 -6.32 5.03 -3.91
CA ALA A 172 -6.27 5.86 -2.72
C ALA A 172 -7.68 6.17 -2.17
N ASN A 173 -8.66 6.45 -3.03
CA ASN A 173 -10.06 6.64 -2.60
C ASN A 173 -10.68 5.36 -2.03
N GLU A 174 -10.44 4.20 -2.65
CA GLU A 174 -10.86 2.90 -2.11
C GLU A 174 -10.27 2.66 -0.71
N THR A 175 -9.00 2.98 -0.55
CA THR A 175 -8.24 2.79 0.69
C THR A 175 -8.73 3.75 1.78
N PHE A 176 -8.95 5.03 1.45
CA PHE A 176 -9.55 5.99 2.37
C PHE A 176 -10.94 5.56 2.84
N ALA A 177 -11.79 5.08 1.92
CA ALA A 177 -13.10 4.58 2.28
C ALA A 177 -13.03 3.38 3.26
N ILE A 178 -11.95 2.59 3.24
CA ILE A 178 -11.69 1.56 4.23
C ILE A 178 -11.26 2.18 5.56
N ALA A 179 -10.33 3.14 5.54
CA ALA A 179 -9.82 3.79 6.75
C ALA A 179 -10.94 4.35 7.63
N VAL A 180 -11.96 4.95 7.04
CA VAL A 180 -13.06 5.59 7.78
C VAL A 180 -14.21 4.64 8.14
N ARG A 181 -14.13 3.34 7.84
CA ARG A 181 -15.17 2.38 8.22
C ARG A 181 -15.24 2.20 9.74
N PRO A 182 -16.44 1.97 10.31
CA PRO A 182 -16.60 1.74 11.75
C PRO A 182 -15.75 0.59 12.30
N GLN A 183 -15.47 -0.46 11.49
CA GLN A 183 -14.70 -1.63 11.89
C GLN A 183 -13.23 -1.28 12.17
N THR A 184 -12.66 -0.29 11.49
CA THR A 184 -11.27 0.14 11.69
C THR A 184 -11.06 0.81 13.04
N LYS A 185 -12.15 1.32 13.63
CA LYS A 185 -12.12 2.14 14.86
C LYS A 185 -11.14 3.31 14.79
N TYR A 186 -10.82 3.75 13.57
CA TYR A 186 -9.91 4.86 13.32
C TYR A 186 -10.57 6.19 13.72
N CYS A 187 -11.88 6.30 13.53
CA CYS A 187 -12.64 7.46 13.92
C CYS A 187 -13.94 7.09 14.64
N VAL A 188 -14.47 8.07 15.40
CA VAL A 188 -15.82 8.01 15.94
C VAL A 188 -16.74 8.76 14.99
N GLU A 189 -17.66 8.04 14.39
CA GLU A 189 -18.66 8.64 13.52
C GLU A 189 -19.70 9.41 14.38
N GLN A 190 -19.81 10.70 14.14
CA GLN A 190 -20.79 11.55 14.80
C GLN A 190 -21.29 12.62 13.84
N GLY A 191 -22.58 12.65 13.58
CA GLY A 191 -23.19 13.64 12.69
C GLY A 191 -22.69 13.57 11.23
N GLY A 192 -22.31 12.38 10.75
CA GLY A 192 -21.76 12.18 9.41
C GLY A 192 -20.30 12.58 9.26
N SER A 193 -19.60 12.86 10.35
CA SER A 193 -18.19 13.23 10.37
C SER A 193 -17.37 12.18 11.11
N CYS A 194 -16.18 11.90 10.61
CA CYS A 194 -15.17 11.05 11.25
C CYS A 194 -14.37 11.88 12.26
N ASN A 195 -14.72 11.83 13.54
CA ASN A 195 -14.03 12.56 14.59
C ASN A 195 -12.84 11.78 15.14
N LEU A 196 -11.89 12.49 15.78
CA LEU A 196 -10.74 11.87 16.43
C LEU A 196 -11.18 10.80 17.43
N GLN A 197 -10.49 9.67 17.43
CA GLN A 197 -10.69 8.63 18.42
C GLN A 197 -10.24 9.15 19.80
N PRO A 198 -11.14 9.22 20.80
CA PRO A 198 -10.83 9.87 22.08
C PRO A 198 -9.97 9.04 23.03
N GLY A 199 -9.61 7.82 22.66
CA GLY A 199 -8.86 6.90 23.52
C GLY A 199 -8.04 5.90 22.73
N SER A 200 -7.62 4.83 23.41
CA SER A 200 -6.95 3.72 22.75
C SER A 200 -7.93 2.81 22.02
N VAL A 201 -7.48 2.21 20.92
CA VAL A 201 -8.20 1.15 20.19
C VAL A 201 -7.77 -0.20 20.72
N LYS A 202 -8.73 -1.01 21.17
CA LYS A 202 -8.45 -2.39 21.55
C LYS A 202 -8.41 -3.26 20.28
N VAL A 203 -7.21 -3.77 19.96
CA VAL A 203 -7.00 -4.75 18.91
C VAL A 203 -7.02 -6.14 19.55
N ASP A 204 -8.19 -6.75 19.56
CA ASP A 204 -8.47 -8.08 20.07
C ASP A 204 -8.88 -9.04 18.95
N ALA A 205 -9.14 -10.29 19.26
CA ALA A 205 -9.56 -11.29 18.29
C ALA A 205 -10.79 -10.85 17.47
N ALA A 206 -11.72 -10.09 18.06
CA ALA A 206 -12.89 -9.57 17.34
C ALA A 206 -12.49 -8.49 16.32
N TYR A 207 -11.54 -7.61 16.68
CA TYR A 207 -10.99 -6.61 15.78
C TYR A 207 -10.26 -7.27 14.61
N ILE A 208 -9.41 -8.29 14.90
CA ILE A 208 -8.67 -9.05 13.89
C ILE A 208 -9.65 -9.79 12.97
N ALA A 209 -10.67 -10.42 13.49
CA ALA A 209 -11.68 -11.11 12.69
C ALA A 209 -12.46 -10.15 11.75
N ALA A 210 -12.72 -8.93 12.18
CA ALA A 210 -13.44 -7.93 11.39
C ALA A 210 -12.56 -7.27 10.30
N ASN A 211 -11.28 -7.04 10.57
CA ASN A 211 -10.37 -6.29 9.70
C ASN A 211 -9.38 -7.16 8.92
N GLY A 212 -9.09 -8.36 9.37
CA GLY A 212 -8.17 -9.28 8.72
C GLY A 212 -8.54 -9.62 7.27
N PRO A 213 -9.79 -9.96 6.95
CA PRO A 213 -10.22 -10.17 5.57
C PRO A 213 -10.03 -8.93 4.69
N ILE A 214 -10.18 -7.72 5.25
CA ILE A 214 -9.96 -6.45 4.54
C ILE A 214 -8.47 -6.27 4.24
N ALA A 215 -7.61 -6.47 5.23
CA ALA A 215 -6.15 -6.38 5.06
C ALA A 215 -5.64 -7.38 4.00
N ARG A 216 -6.14 -8.62 4.02
CA ARG A 216 -5.82 -9.63 2.99
C ARG A 216 -6.25 -9.18 1.59
N GLU A 217 -7.46 -8.63 1.43
CA GLU A 217 -7.93 -8.13 0.13
C GLU A 217 -7.07 -6.96 -0.37
N GLN A 218 -6.65 -6.05 0.52
CA GLN A 218 -5.75 -4.95 0.16
C GLN A 218 -4.38 -5.46 -0.32
N LEU A 219 -3.80 -6.46 0.34
CA LEU A 219 -2.57 -7.11 -0.14
C LEU A 219 -2.75 -7.78 -1.52
N GLN A 220 -3.88 -8.44 -1.75
CA GLN A 220 -4.22 -9.04 -3.06
C GLN A 220 -4.34 -7.98 -4.15
N LYS A 221 -5.05 -6.87 -3.88
CA LYS A 221 -5.18 -5.73 -4.80
C LYS A 221 -3.82 -5.13 -5.12
N ALA A 222 -3.00 -4.88 -4.10
CA ALA A 222 -1.64 -4.36 -4.27
C ALA A 222 -0.81 -5.26 -5.20
N GLY A 223 -0.83 -6.58 -4.97
CA GLY A 223 -0.11 -7.54 -5.80
C GLY A 223 -0.58 -7.60 -7.26
N VAL A 224 -1.90 -7.57 -7.50
CA VAL A 224 -2.49 -7.56 -8.85
C VAL A 224 -2.18 -6.26 -9.57
N ARG A 225 -2.38 -5.12 -8.93
CA ARG A 225 -2.16 -3.78 -9.49
C ARG A 225 -0.68 -3.52 -9.78
N LEU A 226 0.21 -3.95 -8.89
CA LEU A 226 1.65 -3.87 -9.12
C LEU A 226 2.07 -4.73 -10.33
N ALA A 227 1.58 -5.97 -10.42
CA ALA A 227 1.87 -6.82 -11.58
C ALA A 227 1.40 -6.18 -12.89
N HIS A 228 0.20 -5.62 -12.91
CA HIS A 228 -0.36 -4.92 -14.06
C HIS A 228 0.50 -3.71 -14.49
N LEU A 229 0.91 -2.85 -13.56
CA LEU A 229 1.81 -1.73 -13.84
C LEU A 229 3.16 -2.20 -14.39
N LEU A 230 3.73 -3.24 -13.80
CA LEU A 230 5.01 -3.78 -14.23
C LEU A 230 4.93 -4.42 -15.63
N ASP A 231 3.84 -5.12 -15.94
CA ASP A 231 3.59 -5.66 -17.28
C ASP A 231 3.44 -4.53 -18.32
N ALA A 232 2.74 -3.45 -17.97
CA ALA A 232 2.65 -2.27 -18.84
C ALA A 232 4.00 -1.56 -19.04
N ALA A 233 4.87 -1.54 -18.02
CA ALA A 233 6.18 -0.90 -18.11
C ALA A 233 7.22 -1.73 -18.88
N PHE A 234 7.21 -3.06 -18.76
CA PHE A 234 8.22 -3.97 -19.33
C PHE A 234 7.74 -4.83 -20.49
N GLY A 235 6.44 -4.87 -20.76
CA GLY A 235 5.82 -5.73 -21.77
C GLY A 235 5.87 -5.18 -23.21
N LYS A 236 6.71 -4.16 -23.47
CA LYS A 236 6.92 -3.57 -24.82
C LYS A 236 8.02 -4.24 -25.58
#